data_9ebcfbfe72ef06d0827bc69143305e31
#
_entry.id   9ebcfbfe72ef06d0827bc69143305e31
#
_cell.length_a   1.000
_cell.length_b   1.000
_cell.length_c   1.000
_cell.angle_alpha   90.00
_cell.angle_beta   90.00
_cell.angle_gamma   90.00
#
_symmetry.space_group_name_H-M   'P 1'
#
loop_
_entity.id
_entity.type
_entity.pdbx_description
1 polymer ?
#
loop_
_entity_poly.entity_id
_entity_poly.type
_entity_poly.pdbx_seq_one_letter_code
_entity_poly.pdbx_strand_id
1 'polypeptide(L)'
;MLDLIQTRRDLHQIPEIGLEEFKTQAYLLDVIEKLTAGKNFVQVRTWRTGILVYLQGSQPERTIGWRTDIDGLPIVEQTGLSFSSQHQGRMHACGHDFHMTIALGCLERALEEQPKNNLLFLFQPAEENEAGGMLMYEDGAFGDWLPDQFYGLHVRPDLKVGQIATNTHTLFAGTCEVKIRFKGKGGHAAFPHEANDALVAASYFVTQVQSVVSRNVNPIEG
;
A
#
# COMPACT_ATOMS: atom_id res chain seq x y z
N MET A 1 -25.27 -6.07 -6.66
CA MET A 1 -24.52 -4.82 -6.43
C MET A 1 -23.88 -4.93 -5.06
N LEU A 2 -22.58 -4.72 -4.98
CA LEU A 2 -21.80 -4.80 -3.75
C LEU A 2 -22.20 -3.65 -2.79
N ASP A 3 -22.41 -3.96 -1.51
CA ASP A 3 -22.55 -2.91 -0.48
C ASP A 3 -21.15 -2.39 -0.11
N LEU A 4 -20.71 -1.33 -0.80
CA LEU A 4 -19.39 -0.76 -0.61
C LEU A 4 -19.17 -0.22 0.81
N ILE A 5 -20.23 0.27 1.48
CA ILE A 5 -20.11 0.78 2.85
C ILE A 5 -19.83 -0.39 3.81
N GLN A 6 -20.58 -1.48 3.68
CA GLN A 6 -20.38 -2.64 4.54
C GLN A 6 -19.04 -3.32 4.22
N THR A 7 -18.70 -3.50 2.95
CA THR A 7 -17.41 -4.03 2.51
C THR A 7 -16.22 -3.28 3.14
N ARG A 8 -16.27 -1.93 3.11
CA ARG A 8 -15.22 -1.10 3.74
C ARG A 8 -15.16 -1.32 5.26
N ARG A 9 -16.31 -1.43 5.92
CA ARG A 9 -16.36 -1.65 7.38
C ARG A 9 -15.85 -3.04 7.76
N ASP A 10 -16.17 -4.05 6.98
CA ASP A 10 -15.67 -5.42 7.19
C ASP A 10 -14.15 -5.48 7.06
N LEU A 11 -13.60 -4.88 5.99
CA LEU A 11 -12.15 -4.79 5.79
C LEU A 11 -11.46 -3.99 6.90
N HIS A 12 -12.08 -2.90 7.35
CA HIS A 12 -11.52 -2.08 8.44
C HIS A 12 -11.35 -2.84 9.75
N GLN A 13 -12.16 -3.86 9.98
CA GLN A 13 -12.09 -4.67 11.20
C GLN A 13 -10.97 -5.71 11.20
N ILE A 14 -10.37 -6.01 10.05
CA ILE A 14 -9.39 -7.09 9.89
C ILE A 14 -8.01 -6.63 9.37
N PRO A 15 -7.44 -5.49 9.83
CA PRO A 15 -6.15 -5.02 9.34
C PRO A 15 -5.05 -6.02 9.70
N GLU A 16 -4.22 -6.36 8.72
CA GLU A 16 -3.08 -7.28 8.86
C GLU A 16 -1.82 -6.64 8.31
N ILE A 17 -0.67 -7.00 8.89
CA ILE A 17 0.62 -6.45 8.50
C ILE A 17 1.10 -7.11 7.20
N GLY A 18 1.88 -6.38 6.43
CA GLY A 18 2.39 -6.83 5.14
C GLY A 18 2.99 -8.23 5.15
N LEU A 19 2.64 -9.03 4.15
CA LEU A 19 2.89 -10.46 3.97
C LEU A 19 2.22 -11.40 5.00
N GLU A 20 1.35 -10.86 5.86
CA GLU A 20 0.51 -11.62 6.81
C GLU A 20 -1.00 -11.38 6.58
N GLU A 21 -1.40 -10.81 5.44
CA GLU A 21 -2.77 -10.38 5.13
C GLU A 21 -3.68 -11.57 4.73
N PHE A 22 -3.65 -12.65 5.51
CA PHE A 22 -4.35 -13.90 5.16
C PHE A 22 -5.88 -13.78 5.24
N LYS A 23 -6.43 -13.10 6.27
CA LYS A 23 -7.87 -12.90 6.41
C LYS A 23 -8.38 -11.88 5.40
N THR A 24 -7.60 -10.82 5.18
CA THR A 24 -7.86 -9.81 4.15
C THR A 24 -7.91 -10.46 2.78
N GLN A 25 -6.92 -11.28 2.43
CA GLN A 25 -6.91 -12.04 1.18
C GLN A 25 -8.12 -12.96 1.06
N ALA A 26 -8.44 -13.72 2.10
CA ALA A 26 -9.59 -14.64 2.08
C ALA A 26 -10.92 -13.89 1.87
N TYR A 27 -11.10 -12.76 2.54
CA TYR A 27 -12.27 -11.89 2.35
C TYR A 27 -12.37 -11.38 0.91
N LEU A 28 -11.26 -10.85 0.39
CA LEU A 28 -11.21 -10.33 -0.98
C LEU A 28 -11.48 -11.42 -2.01
N LEU A 29 -10.92 -12.62 -1.85
CA LEU A 29 -11.15 -13.74 -2.75
C LEU A 29 -12.62 -14.19 -2.75
N ASP A 30 -13.28 -14.25 -1.58
CA ASP A 30 -14.70 -14.57 -1.47
C ASP A 30 -15.58 -13.55 -2.22
N VAL A 31 -15.27 -12.25 -2.08
CA VAL A 31 -15.99 -11.20 -2.81
C VAL A 31 -15.72 -11.28 -4.32
N ILE A 32 -14.45 -11.44 -4.72
CA ILE A 32 -14.06 -11.55 -6.13
C ILE A 32 -14.70 -12.76 -6.78
N GLU A 33 -14.72 -13.92 -6.13
CA GLU A 33 -15.37 -15.14 -6.64
C GLU A 33 -16.85 -14.90 -6.92
N LYS A 34 -17.57 -14.26 -5.99
CA LYS A 34 -18.99 -13.92 -6.16
C LYS A 34 -19.22 -12.95 -7.32
N LEU A 35 -18.37 -11.93 -7.46
CA LEU A 35 -18.48 -10.95 -8.54
C LEU A 35 -18.19 -11.57 -9.92
N THR A 36 -17.23 -12.47 -10.00
CA THR A 36 -16.76 -13.06 -11.26
C THR A 36 -17.48 -14.33 -11.67
N ALA A 37 -18.43 -14.80 -10.85
CA ALA A 37 -19.19 -16.01 -11.13
C ALA A 37 -19.85 -15.98 -12.54
N GLY A 38 -19.56 -17.00 -13.34
CA GLY A 38 -20.07 -17.11 -14.71
C GLY A 38 -19.40 -16.21 -15.75
N LYS A 39 -18.34 -15.47 -15.39
CA LYS A 39 -17.57 -14.60 -16.31
C LYS A 39 -16.36 -15.37 -16.86
N ASN A 40 -16.48 -15.94 -18.06
CA ASN A 40 -15.42 -16.76 -18.69
C ASN A 40 -14.20 -15.99 -19.20
N PHE A 41 -14.28 -14.65 -19.21
CA PHE A 41 -13.18 -13.77 -19.58
C PHE A 41 -12.35 -13.28 -18.38
N VAL A 42 -12.61 -13.82 -17.18
CA VAL A 42 -11.89 -13.46 -15.94
C VAL A 42 -11.00 -14.60 -15.49
N GLN A 43 -9.80 -14.26 -15.06
CA GLN A 43 -8.86 -15.18 -14.43
C GLN A 43 -8.34 -14.54 -13.14
N VAL A 44 -8.16 -15.36 -12.10
CA VAL A 44 -7.63 -14.93 -10.80
C VAL A 44 -6.36 -15.70 -10.49
N ARG A 45 -5.35 -15.02 -10.02
CA ARG A 45 -4.06 -15.58 -9.59
C ARG A 45 -3.71 -14.99 -8.23
N THR A 46 -3.09 -15.79 -7.38
CA THR A 46 -2.56 -15.32 -6.09
C THR A 46 -1.04 -15.42 -6.07
N TRP A 47 -0.42 -14.52 -5.32
CA TRP A 47 1.00 -14.58 -4.98
C TRP A 47 1.14 -14.20 -3.50
N ARG A 48 1.59 -15.15 -2.66
CA ARG A 48 1.57 -15.02 -1.20
C ARG A 48 0.18 -14.53 -0.74
N THR A 49 0.10 -13.34 -0.13
CA THR A 49 -1.16 -12.71 0.29
C THR A 49 -1.75 -11.74 -0.77
N GLY A 50 -1.03 -11.48 -1.87
CA GLY A 50 -1.51 -10.64 -2.96
C GLY A 50 -2.46 -11.38 -3.92
N ILE A 51 -3.28 -10.60 -4.65
CA ILE A 51 -4.25 -11.12 -5.64
C ILE A 51 -4.12 -10.33 -6.93
N LEU A 52 -4.17 -11.03 -8.06
CA LEU A 52 -4.28 -10.47 -9.40
C LEU A 52 -5.57 -10.96 -10.03
N VAL A 53 -6.41 -10.04 -10.50
CA VAL A 53 -7.64 -10.33 -11.22
C VAL A 53 -7.52 -9.79 -12.64
N TYR A 54 -7.42 -10.68 -13.62
CA TYR A 54 -7.26 -10.33 -15.01
C TYR A 54 -8.57 -10.49 -15.76
N LEU A 55 -9.00 -9.45 -16.46
CA LEU A 55 -10.15 -9.43 -17.34
C LEU A 55 -9.64 -9.36 -18.78
N GLN A 56 -9.89 -10.42 -19.55
CA GLN A 56 -9.57 -10.42 -20.96
C GLN A 56 -10.51 -9.49 -21.74
N GLY A 57 -9.94 -8.56 -22.47
CA GLY A 57 -10.69 -7.65 -23.34
C GLY A 57 -11.30 -8.35 -24.55
N SER A 58 -12.39 -7.79 -25.08
CA SER A 58 -13.05 -8.31 -26.31
C SER A 58 -12.23 -8.02 -27.57
N GLN A 59 -11.45 -6.93 -27.58
CA GLN A 59 -10.55 -6.52 -28.67
C GLN A 59 -9.33 -5.78 -28.06
N PRO A 60 -8.45 -6.51 -27.33
CA PRO A 60 -7.41 -5.86 -26.57
C PRO A 60 -6.30 -5.30 -27.47
N GLU A 61 -5.98 -4.04 -27.27
CA GLU A 61 -4.81 -3.36 -27.83
C GLU A 61 -3.70 -3.18 -26.75
N ARG A 62 -4.11 -3.22 -25.46
CA ARG A 62 -3.23 -3.05 -24.30
C ARG A 62 -3.83 -3.66 -23.07
N THR A 63 -3.03 -3.80 -22.03
CA THR A 63 -3.46 -4.14 -20.67
C THR A 63 -3.36 -2.92 -19.76
N ILE A 64 -4.45 -2.58 -19.07
CA ILE A 64 -4.51 -1.46 -18.13
C ILE A 64 -4.58 -2.02 -16.73
N GLY A 65 -3.63 -1.66 -15.88
CA GLY A 65 -3.57 -2.05 -14.47
C GLY A 65 -4.24 -1.06 -13.55
N TRP A 66 -4.97 -1.58 -12.57
CA TRP A 66 -5.46 -0.84 -11.41
C TRP A 66 -4.83 -1.44 -10.15
N ARG A 67 -4.08 -0.63 -9.40
CA ARG A 67 -3.40 -1.05 -8.16
C ARG A 67 -4.14 -0.55 -6.94
N THR A 68 -4.33 -1.44 -5.98
CA THR A 68 -4.71 -1.14 -4.60
C THR A 68 -3.80 -1.89 -3.64
N ASP A 69 -3.50 -1.29 -2.51
CA ASP A 69 -2.81 -1.91 -1.38
C ASP A 69 -3.81 -2.58 -0.43
N ILE A 70 -3.34 -3.55 0.37
CA ILE A 70 -4.23 -4.35 1.22
C ILE A 70 -3.78 -4.49 2.67
N ASP A 71 -2.56 -4.06 3.00
CA ASP A 71 -1.99 -4.17 4.34
C ASP A 71 -2.47 -3.07 5.29
N GLY A 72 -2.23 -3.27 6.56
CA GLY A 72 -2.48 -2.32 7.64
C GLY A 72 -1.21 -2.01 8.42
N LEU A 73 -1.31 -1.06 9.33
CA LEU A 73 -0.21 -0.55 10.14
C LEU A 73 -0.24 -1.10 11.57
N PRO A 74 0.94 -1.26 12.23
CA PRO A 74 1.05 -1.67 13.63
C PRO A 74 0.71 -0.50 14.58
N ILE A 75 -0.53 -0.01 14.49
CA ILE A 75 -1.05 1.15 15.22
C ILE A 75 -2.26 0.71 16.05
N VAL A 76 -2.30 1.12 17.32
CA VAL A 76 -3.48 0.92 18.16
C VAL A 76 -4.58 1.89 17.73
N GLU A 77 -5.69 1.36 17.27
CA GLU A 77 -6.83 2.19 16.87
C GLU A 77 -7.49 2.86 18.08
N GLN A 78 -7.79 4.16 17.96
CA GLN A 78 -8.41 4.99 19.00
C GLN A 78 -9.64 5.75 18.46
N THR A 79 -10.24 5.29 17.36
CA THR A 79 -11.36 5.98 16.71
C THR A 79 -12.67 5.88 17.47
N GLY A 80 -12.87 4.81 18.24
CA GLY A 80 -14.13 4.53 18.94
C GLY A 80 -15.29 4.15 18.02
N LEU A 81 -15.02 3.80 16.75
CA LEU A 81 -16.04 3.40 15.79
C LEU A 81 -16.63 2.02 16.14
N SER A 82 -17.89 1.81 15.82
CA SER A 82 -18.57 0.51 16.02
C SER A 82 -17.99 -0.63 15.17
N PHE A 83 -17.21 -0.30 14.15
CA PHE A 83 -16.49 -1.21 13.26
C PHE A 83 -14.97 -1.04 13.38
N SER A 84 -14.47 -0.64 14.54
CA SER A 84 -13.03 -0.57 14.82
C SER A 84 -12.34 -1.92 14.62
N SER A 85 -11.03 -1.88 14.43
CA SER A 85 -10.18 -3.06 14.28
C SER A 85 -10.44 -4.11 15.37
N GLN A 86 -10.59 -5.35 14.94
CA GLN A 86 -10.65 -6.53 15.82
C GLN A 86 -9.26 -7.17 16.04
N HIS A 87 -8.23 -6.66 15.33
CA HIS A 87 -6.85 -7.07 15.48
C HIS A 87 -6.11 -6.10 16.40
N GLN A 88 -5.89 -6.49 17.65
CA GLN A 88 -5.23 -5.65 18.64
C GLN A 88 -3.87 -5.12 18.12
N GLY A 89 -3.67 -3.81 18.23
CA GLY A 89 -2.41 -3.16 17.82
C GLY A 89 -2.25 -3.02 16.31
N ARG A 90 -3.30 -3.24 15.52
CA ARG A 90 -3.28 -3.07 14.06
C ARG A 90 -4.46 -2.22 13.62
N MET A 91 -4.26 -1.37 12.60
CA MET A 91 -5.28 -0.46 12.08
C MET A 91 -5.04 -0.17 10.59
N HIS A 92 -6.11 -0.01 9.82
CA HIS A 92 -6.05 0.61 8.48
C HIS A 92 -5.97 2.15 8.60
N ALA A 93 -4.87 2.65 9.19
CA ALA A 93 -4.68 4.08 9.43
C ALA A 93 -4.35 4.86 8.14
N CYS A 94 -3.78 4.19 7.14
CA CYS A 94 -3.49 4.79 5.83
C CYS A 94 -4.69 4.78 4.87
N GLY A 95 -5.76 4.03 5.20
CA GLY A 95 -6.99 4.01 4.41
C GLY A 95 -7.04 2.93 3.32
N HIS A 96 -6.21 1.88 3.41
CA HIS A 96 -6.20 0.80 2.43
C HIS A 96 -7.52 0.02 2.37
N ASP A 97 -8.31 0.01 3.42
CA ASP A 97 -9.69 -0.49 3.44
C ASP A 97 -10.62 0.26 2.46
N PHE A 98 -10.46 1.59 2.32
CA PHE A 98 -11.12 2.36 1.26
C PHE A 98 -10.59 1.99 -0.11
N HIS A 99 -9.26 1.86 -0.26
CA HIS A 99 -8.64 1.56 -1.54
C HIS A 99 -9.11 0.22 -2.09
N MET A 100 -9.11 -0.83 -1.26
CA MET A 100 -9.64 -2.16 -1.60
C MET A 100 -11.11 -2.10 -2.00
N THR A 101 -11.92 -1.38 -1.23
CA THR A 101 -13.35 -1.24 -1.50
C THR A 101 -13.61 -0.53 -2.82
N ILE A 102 -12.88 0.54 -3.12
CA ILE A 102 -12.97 1.24 -4.40
C ILE A 102 -12.55 0.32 -5.55
N ALA A 103 -11.47 -0.44 -5.39
CA ALA A 103 -11.03 -1.39 -6.40
C ALA A 103 -12.07 -2.47 -6.68
N LEU A 104 -12.74 -3.01 -5.64
CA LEU A 104 -13.84 -3.97 -5.79
C LEU A 104 -15.05 -3.34 -6.51
N GLY A 105 -15.39 -2.09 -6.20
CA GLY A 105 -16.46 -1.37 -6.91
C GLY A 105 -16.11 -1.11 -8.38
N CYS A 106 -14.86 -0.76 -8.68
CA CYS A 106 -14.37 -0.63 -10.05
C CYS A 106 -14.39 -1.97 -10.79
N LEU A 107 -14.01 -3.07 -10.12
CA LEU A 107 -14.08 -4.42 -10.66
C LEU A 107 -15.53 -4.81 -10.97
N GLU A 108 -16.47 -4.61 -10.03
CA GLU A 108 -17.90 -4.87 -10.26
C GLU A 108 -18.41 -4.14 -11.50
N ARG A 109 -18.08 -2.85 -11.61
CA ARG A 109 -18.43 -2.03 -12.78
C ARG A 109 -17.83 -2.55 -14.08
N ALA A 110 -16.55 -2.95 -14.05
CA ALA A 110 -15.86 -3.51 -15.22
C ALA A 110 -16.42 -4.87 -15.67
N LEU A 111 -17.14 -5.58 -14.77
CA LEU A 111 -17.75 -6.87 -15.05
C LEU A 111 -19.17 -6.77 -15.62
N GLU A 112 -19.79 -5.58 -15.65
CA GLU A 112 -21.13 -5.40 -16.23
C GLU A 112 -21.13 -5.77 -17.73
N GLU A 113 -20.07 -5.33 -18.44
CA GLU A 113 -19.81 -5.66 -19.84
C GLU A 113 -18.33 -6.04 -20.00
N GLN A 114 -18.04 -6.99 -20.88
CA GLN A 114 -16.64 -7.33 -21.18
C GLN A 114 -15.91 -6.09 -21.70
N PRO A 115 -14.79 -5.67 -21.08
CA PRO A 115 -14.08 -4.49 -21.50
C PRO A 115 -13.47 -4.64 -22.90
N LYS A 116 -13.22 -3.53 -23.60
CA LYS A 116 -12.50 -3.56 -24.89
C LYS A 116 -11.07 -4.01 -24.73
N ASN A 117 -10.32 -3.36 -23.83
CA ASN A 117 -8.93 -3.69 -23.49
C ASN A 117 -8.86 -4.66 -22.32
N ASN A 118 -7.71 -5.31 -22.15
CA ASN A 118 -7.46 -6.09 -20.96
C ASN A 118 -7.40 -5.18 -19.72
N LEU A 119 -7.94 -5.65 -18.60
CA LEU A 119 -7.79 -5.01 -17.30
C LEU A 119 -7.11 -5.94 -16.32
N LEU A 120 -6.20 -5.42 -15.52
CA LEU A 120 -5.59 -6.13 -14.41
C LEU A 120 -5.86 -5.37 -13.11
N PHE A 121 -6.59 -5.97 -12.18
CA PHE A 121 -6.71 -5.47 -10.82
C PHE A 121 -5.65 -6.15 -9.96
N LEU A 122 -4.78 -5.34 -9.37
CA LEU A 122 -3.72 -5.77 -8.46
C LEU A 122 -4.10 -5.38 -7.04
N PHE A 123 -4.34 -6.36 -6.19
CA PHE A 123 -4.44 -6.22 -4.74
C PHE A 123 -3.06 -6.52 -4.16
N GLN A 124 -2.29 -5.45 -3.94
CA GLN A 124 -0.87 -5.52 -3.58
C GLN A 124 -0.70 -5.65 -2.07
N PRO A 125 0.01 -6.68 -1.59
CA PRO A 125 0.37 -6.79 -0.17
C PRO A 125 1.56 -5.91 0.16
N ALA A 126 1.80 -5.69 1.47
CA ALA A 126 3.04 -5.16 2.03
C ALA A 126 3.49 -3.83 1.40
N GLU A 127 2.58 -2.86 1.28
CA GLU A 127 2.93 -1.52 0.80
C GLU A 127 3.78 -0.78 1.83
N GLU A 128 3.43 -0.91 3.12
CA GLU A 128 3.96 -0.11 4.21
C GLU A 128 5.36 -0.55 4.71
N ASN A 129 5.83 -1.76 4.39
CA ASN A 129 7.05 -2.28 5.00
C ASN A 129 8.00 -3.05 4.08
N GLU A 130 7.50 -3.86 3.15
CA GLU A 130 8.34 -4.83 2.41
C GLU A 130 8.39 -4.57 0.89
N ALA A 131 7.85 -3.44 0.42
CA ALA A 131 7.77 -3.11 -1.00
C ALA A 131 7.12 -4.23 -1.85
N GLY A 132 5.96 -4.73 -1.40
CA GLY A 132 5.32 -5.93 -1.95
C GLY A 132 5.10 -5.90 -3.46
N GLY A 133 4.83 -4.72 -4.06
CA GLY A 133 4.72 -4.60 -5.51
C GLY A 133 6.01 -4.93 -6.25
N MET A 134 7.16 -4.52 -5.71
CA MET A 134 8.48 -4.85 -6.27
C MET A 134 8.76 -6.34 -6.13
N LEU A 135 8.49 -6.93 -4.96
CA LEU A 135 8.64 -8.36 -4.73
C LEU A 135 7.77 -9.19 -5.69
N MET A 136 6.51 -8.79 -5.91
CA MET A 136 5.64 -9.44 -6.89
C MET A 136 6.21 -9.39 -8.31
N TYR A 137 6.81 -8.28 -8.69
CA TYR A 137 7.43 -8.11 -10.00
C TYR A 137 8.67 -9.00 -10.14
N GLU A 138 9.57 -8.97 -9.17
CA GLU A 138 10.82 -9.76 -9.17
C GLU A 138 10.56 -11.27 -9.13
N ASP A 139 9.54 -11.72 -8.39
CA ASP A 139 9.11 -13.12 -8.33
C ASP A 139 8.30 -13.56 -9.57
N GLY A 140 8.07 -12.67 -10.54
CA GLY A 140 7.35 -12.97 -11.77
C GLY A 140 5.84 -13.25 -11.57
N ALA A 141 5.22 -12.73 -10.52
CA ALA A 141 3.81 -12.96 -10.20
C ALA A 141 2.85 -12.52 -11.31
N PHE A 142 3.23 -11.52 -12.08
CA PHE A 142 2.44 -11.01 -13.21
C PHE A 142 2.42 -11.99 -14.40
N GLY A 143 3.51 -12.73 -14.63
CA GLY A 143 3.63 -13.61 -15.81
C GLY A 143 3.39 -12.82 -17.11
N ASP A 144 2.42 -13.29 -17.88
CA ASP A 144 1.97 -12.70 -19.15
C ASP A 144 0.93 -11.56 -19.00
N TRP A 145 0.57 -11.21 -17.76
CA TRP A 145 -0.43 -10.16 -17.47
C TRP A 145 0.16 -8.79 -17.15
N LEU A 146 1.46 -8.59 -17.39
CA LEU A 146 2.12 -7.32 -17.06
C LEU A 146 1.44 -6.16 -17.81
N PRO A 147 0.95 -5.13 -17.12
CA PRO A 147 0.22 -4.04 -17.76
C PRO A 147 1.15 -3.06 -18.50
N ASP A 148 0.63 -2.45 -19.56
CA ASP A 148 1.28 -1.34 -20.27
C ASP A 148 1.22 -0.04 -19.45
N GLN A 149 0.21 0.11 -18.61
CA GLN A 149 -0.01 1.29 -17.76
C GLN A 149 -0.64 0.86 -16.43
N PHE A 150 -0.20 1.49 -15.33
CA PHE A 150 -0.82 1.33 -14.02
C PHE A 150 -1.49 2.62 -13.55
N TYR A 151 -2.67 2.46 -12.98
CA TYR A 151 -3.39 3.49 -12.24
C TYR A 151 -3.56 3.04 -10.79
N GLY A 152 -3.56 3.99 -9.87
CA GLY A 152 -3.86 3.79 -8.47
C GLY A 152 -4.43 5.07 -7.89
N LEU A 153 -5.02 4.99 -6.73
CA LEU A 153 -5.46 6.14 -5.97
C LEU A 153 -4.98 6.04 -4.52
N HIS A 154 -4.95 7.17 -3.86
CA HIS A 154 -4.82 7.23 -2.41
C HIS A 154 -5.86 8.19 -1.86
N VAL A 155 -6.56 7.79 -0.79
CA VAL A 155 -7.51 8.68 -0.10
C VAL A 155 -6.79 9.82 0.60
N ARG A 156 -7.39 11.02 0.56
CA ARG A 156 -6.81 12.22 1.18
C ARG A 156 -7.87 12.93 2.03
N PRO A 157 -7.65 13.06 3.34
CA PRO A 157 -8.64 13.66 4.24
C PRO A 157 -8.81 15.19 4.06
N ASP A 158 -7.86 15.86 3.41
CA ASP A 158 -7.89 17.29 3.10
C ASP A 158 -8.70 17.62 1.83
N LEU A 159 -9.07 16.63 1.02
CA LEU A 159 -9.95 16.80 -0.13
C LEU A 159 -11.42 16.64 0.27
N LYS A 160 -12.29 17.49 -0.27
CA LYS A 160 -13.74 17.36 -0.07
C LYS A 160 -14.27 16.11 -0.79
N VAL A 161 -15.34 15.53 -0.23
CA VAL A 161 -16.03 14.40 -0.89
C VAL A 161 -16.43 14.77 -2.32
N GLY A 162 -16.14 13.87 -3.26
CA GLY A 162 -16.38 14.07 -4.69
C GLY A 162 -15.25 14.80 -5.42
N GLN A 163 -14.17 15.21 -4.75
CA GLN A 163 -12.99 15.77 -5.39
C GLN A 163 -11.96 14.68 -5.68
N ILE A 164 -11.38 14.74 -6.87
CA ILE A 164 -10.21 13.95 -7.30
C ILE A 164 -9.12 14.95 -7.68
N ALA A 165 -7.92 14.75 -7.19
CA ALA A 165 -6.76 15.56 -7.52
C ALA A 165 -5.65 14.68 -8.12
N THR A 166 -4.89 15.23 -9.03
CA THR A 166 -3.70 14.61 -9.61
C THR A 166 -2.66 15.68 -9.93
N ASN A 167 -1.45 15.25 -10.22
CA ASN A 167 -0.38 16.12 -10.67
C ASN A 167 0.30 15.49 -11.90
N THR A 168 0.90 16.33 -12.73
CA THR A 168 1.65 15.89 -13.91
C THR A 168 3.02 15.30 -13.60
N HIS A 169 3.51 15.51 -12.38
CA HIS A 169 4.82 15.03 -11.89
C HIS A 169 4.65 14.23 -10.60
N THR A 170 5.35 14.62 -9.54
CA THR A 170 5.33 13.94 -8.25
C THR A 170 4.08 14.29 -7.44
N LEU A 171 3.36 13.28 -6.94
CA LEU A 171 2.25 13.45 -6.02
C LEU A 171 2.68 13.32 -4.55
N PHE A 172 3.60 12.40 -4.27
CA PHE A 172 4.08 12.09 -2.92
C PHE A 172 5.61 12.09 -2.88
N ALA A 173 6.17 12.41 -1.72
CA ALA A 173 7.59 12.25 -1.48
C ALA A 173 7.98 10.77 -1.46
N GLY A 174 9.18 10.46 -1.89
CA GLY A 174 9.78 9.15 -1.67
C GLY A 174 10.18 8.97 -0.21
N THR A 175 10.25 7.72 0.24
CA THR A 175 10.72 7.35 1.57
C THR A 175 12.05 6.60 1.48
N CYS A 176 12.89 6.77 2.49
CA CYS A 176 14.12 6.00 2.63
C CYS A 176 14.32 5.65 4.11
N GLU A 177 14.31 4.38 4.42
CA GLU A 177 14.60 3.90 5.77
C GLU A 177 16.10 3.70 5.96
N VAL A 178 16.69 4.37 6.94
CA VAL A 178 18.11 4.27 7.26
C VAL A 178 18.30 3.85 8.72
N LYS A 179 18.96 2.72 8.95
CA LYS A 179 19.33 2.25 10.29
C LYS A 179 20.78 2.60 10.59
N ILE A 180 21.02 3.48 11.55
CA ILE A 180 22.36 3.92 11.97
C ILE A 180 22.59 3.52 13.41
N ARG A 181 23.72 2.86 13.68
CA ARG A 181 24.13 2.46 15.03
C ARG A 181 25.38 3.23 15.45
N PHE A 182 25.27 4.06 16.49
CA PHE A 182 26.41 4.69 17.15
C PHE A 182 26.90 3.81 18.28
N LYS A 183 28.20 3.46 18.27
CA LYS A 183 28.85 2.72 19.33
C LYS A 183 29.74 3.66 20.13
N GLY A 184 29.41 3.85 21.39
CA GLY A 184 30.20 4.62 22.33
C GLY A 184 31.07 3.73 23.23
N LYS A 185 31.82 4.41 24.12
CA LYS A 185 32.59 3.78 25.21
C LYS A 185 32.11 4.38 26.53
N GLY A 186 31.60 3.55 27.43
CA GLY A 186 31.25 3.98 28.78
C GLY A 186 32.47 4.43 29.59
N GLY A 187 32.28 5.34 30.53
CA GLY A 187 33.31 5.84 31.43
C GLY A 187 32.70 6.34 32.74
N HIS A 188 33.57 6.66 33.72
CA HIS A 188 33.15 7.25 34.98
C HIS A 188 32.65 8.69 34.73
N ALA A 189 31.55 9.09 35.32
CA ALA A 189 30.93 10.40 35.09
C ALA A 189 31.84 11.59 35.42
N ALA A 190 32.77 11.45 36.39
CA ALA A 190 33.75 12.47 36.70
C ALA A 190 34.95 12.54 35.72
N PHE A 191 35.07 11.57 34.81
CA PHE A 191 36.13 11.48 33.80
C PHE A 191 35.57 11.35 32.38
N PRO A 192 34.74 12.32 31.91
CA PRO A 192 34.05 12.21 30.64
C PRO A 192 35.00 12.15 29.44
N HIS A 193 36.23 12.68 29.58
CA HIS A 193 37.27 12.66 28.55
C HIS A 193 37.85 11.27 28.26
N GLU A 194 37.59 10.26 29.12
CA GLU A 194 37.99 8.86 28.94
C GLU A 194 36.89 8.03 28.25
N ALA A 195 35.71 8.61 28.03
CA ALA A 195 34.55 7.99 27.40
C ALA A 195 34.33 8.50 25.96
N ASN A 196 33.48 7.79 25.21
CA ASN A 196 32.94 8.29 23.94
C ASN A 196 31.41 8.30 24.05
N ASP A 197 30.80 9.47 24.01
CA ASP A 197 29.36 9.64 24.14
C ASP A 197 28.67 9.39 22.80
N ALA A 198 28.02 8.23 22.68
CA ALA A 198 27.26 7.87 21.49
C ALA A 198 26.01 8.73 21.30
N LEU A 199 25.41 9.26 22.39
CA LEU A 199 24.22 10.11 22.30
C LEU A 199 24.58 11.47 21.69
N VAL A 200 25.72 12.05 22.09
CA VAL A 200 26.22 13.30 21.48
C VAL A 200 26.49 13.09 20.00
N ALA A 201 27.19 12.01 19.62
CA ALA A 201 27.45 11.69 18.22
C ALA A 201 26.16 11.53 17.40
N ALA A 202 25.15 10.82 17.94
CA ALA A 202 23.85 10.66 17.30
C ALA A 202 23.11 12.00 17.15
N SER A 203 23.15 12.86 18.16
CA SER A 203 22.51 14.19 18.13
C SER A 203 23.12 15.09 17.06
N TYR A 204 24.43 15.09 16.92
CA TYR A 204 25.11 15.81 15.84
C TYR A 204 24.73 15.28 14.47
N PHE A 205 24.64 13.96 14.32
CA PHE A 205 24.21 13.36 13.05
C PHE A 205 22.80 13.82 12.67
N VAL A 206 21.83 13.76 13.59
CA VAL A 206 20.43 14.15 13.33
C VAL A 206 20.35 15.61 12.88
N THR A 207 21.11 16.51 13.51
CA THR A 207 21.09 17.92 13.12
C THR A 207 21.81 18.17 11.80
N GLN A 208 22.94 17.51 11.54
CA GLN A 208 23.73 17.70 10.34
C GLN A 208 23.11 17.10 9.09
N VAL A 209 22.41 15.94 9.21
CA VAL A 209 21.75 15.29 8.06
C VAL A 209 20.71 16.21 7.40
N GLN A 210 20.12 17.15 8.16
CA GLN A 210 19.19 18.13 7.62
C GLN A 210 19.84 19.05 6.56
N SER A 211 21.15 19.25 6.63
CA SER A 211 21.89 20.07 5.67
C SER A 211 22.11 19.39 4.31
N VAL A 212 21.94 18.07 4.23
CA VAL A 212 22.11 17.33 2.96
C VAL A 212 21.14 17.86 1.92
N VAL A 213 19.84 17.88 2.24
CA VAL A 213 18.83 18.41 1.32
C VAL A 213 18.95 19.93 1.19
N SER A 214 19.03 20.66 2.33
CA SER A 214 18.96 22.13 2.30
C SER A 214 20.19 22.81 1.70
N ARG A 215 21.33 22.12 1.56
CA ARG A 215 22.60 22.71 1.09
C ARG A 215 23.28 21.96 -0.05
N ASN A 216 22.96 20.70 -0.28
CA ASN A 216 23.68 19.86 -1.25
C ASN A 216 22.79 19.30 -2.37
N VAL A 217 21.47 19.47 -2.26
CA VAL A 217 20.53 19.12 -3.32
C VAL A 217 20.08 20.38 -4.06
N ASN A 218 20.01 20.30 -5.38
CA ASN A 218 19.48 21.42 -6.18
C ASN A 218 17.99 21.63 -5.82
N PRO A 219 17.58 22.81 -5.32
CA PRO A 219 16.21 23.05 -4.86
C PRO A 219 15.15 23.03 -5.99
N ILE A 220 15.59 23.02 -7.25
CA ILE A 220 14.71 22.92 -8.42
C ILE A 220 14.53 21.45 -8.87
N GLU A 221 15.41 20.56 -8.47
CA GLU A 221 15.45 19.15 -8.86
C GLU A 221 15.14 18.19 -7.69
N GLY A 222 14.96 18.70 -6.47
CA GLY A 222 14.72 17.95 -5.23
C GLY A 222 13.27 17.95 -4.79
#